data_ce16a0a1fdd81a61878052f3d4b379f8
#
_entry.id   ce16a0a1fdd81a61878052f3d4b379f8
#
_cell.length_a   1.000
_cell.length_b   1.000
_cell.length_c   1.000
_cell.angle_alpha   90.00
_cell.angle_beta   90.00
_cell.angle_gamma   90.00
#
_symmetry.space_group_name_H-M   'P 1'
#
loop_
_entity.id
_entity.type
_entity.pdbx_description
1 polymer ?
#
loop_
_entity_poly.entity_id
_entity_poly.type
_entity_poly.pdbx_seq_one_letter_code
_entity_poly.pdbx_strand_id
1 'polypeptide(L)'
;MKTLTFQPETHESITHFTQRIRHGDPNPFITLVISHHADISMIGGPSSDLCQVTIPKEDNPELPAGFWSFSATAFRQYWQGQATKLQKKEPITLKVIDTRTPSHLTLEGITDLNSFRYAESQPACEHHLAFYNAINTKSTRTLKTDQAIAILNTAETYVPYQVFELSKEDRMVRIERDNDILPFPLPDTLDVDFNMTLTPEAMASMAYLAHSTHKPTLSMYLDDEQAIFSDGITTLSHSLAPLRAYREKQQQHYELEAKIVINIFEFKKELQDFKNIEEVSKANQALLYIASENVYLGALSSAGSVMRLHTADISVTHPHVYAVNLNAITKVKIKDITGAKAIKLTVLKNTHGERKLGFHNDKDKEHPYVSVPLELATSKLAELKQRIEAEKELEEDLSGKQGDMIGFDDV
;
A
#
# COMPACT_ATOMS: atom_id res chain seq x y z
N MET A 1 -37.78 -17.07 -28.65
CA MET A 1 -36.38 -17.53 -28.45
C MET A 1 -35.82 -16.58 -27.40
N LYS A 2 -35.44 -17.13 -26.24
CA LYS A 2 -34.93 -16.30 -25.14
C LYS A 2 -33.51 -15.84 -25.47
N THR A 3 -33.21 -14.57 -25.21
CA THR A 3 -31.89 -13.99 -25.43
C THR A 3 -31.43 -13.21 -24.21
N LEU A 4 -30.12 -13.26 -23.94
CA LEU A 4 -29.44 -12.34 -23.04
C LEU A 4 -28.76 -11.28 -23.92
N THR A 5 -29.22 -10.04 -23.78
CA THR A 5 -28.79 -8.90 -24.60
C THR A 5 -27.96 -7.95 -23.77
N PHE A 6 -26.81 -7.57 -24.28
CA PHE A 6 -25.89 -6.58 -23.72
C PHE A 6 -25.98 -5.32 -24.58
N GLN A 7 -26.53 -4.27 -24.01
CA GLN A 7 -26.63 -2.99 -24.67
C GLN A 7 -25.28 -2.24 -24.71
N PRO A 8 -25.06 -1.33 -25.66
CA PRO A 8 -23.80 -0.61 -25.81
C PRO A 8 -23.31 0.08 -24.53
N GLU A 9 -24.24 0.57 -23.70
CA GLU A 9 -23.96 1.26 -22.44
C GLU A 9 -23.24 0.34 -21.41
N THR A 10 -23.40 -0.99 -21.55
CA THR A 10 -22.76 -1.98 -20.66
C THR A 10 -21.48 -2.54 -21.23
N HIS A 11 -21.12 -2.24 -22.49
CA HIS A 11 -19.99 -2.88 -23.19
C HIS A 11 -18.65 -2.64 -22.48
N GLU A 12 -18.40 -1.42 -22.03
CA GLU A 12 -17.16 -1.07 -21.32
C GLU A 12 -17.06 -1.85 -20.01
N SER A 13 -18.14 -1.85 -19.23
CA SER A 13 -18.23 -2.58 -17.96
C SER A 13 -18.01 -4.08 -18.14
N ILE A 14 -18.60 -4.67 -19.19
CA ILE A 14 -18.42 -6.12 -19.47
C ILE A 14 -17.01 -6.39 -19.99
N THR A 15 -16.44 -5.51 -20.78
CA THR A 15 -15.05 -5.66 -21.23
C THR A 15 -14.07 -5.63 -20.04
N HIS A 16 -14.23 -4.69 -19.15
CA HIS A 16 -13.46 -4.64 -17.91
C HIS A 16 -13.69 -5.88 -17.05
N PHE A 17 -14.95 -6.29 -16.87
CA PHE A 17 -15.29 -7.53 -16.15
C PHE A 17 -14.55 -8.73 -16.72
N THR A 18 -14.54 -8.94 -18.03
CA THR A 18 -13.87 -10.08 -18.69
C THR A 18 -12.35 -10.04 -18.53
N GLN A 19 -11.74 -8.86 -18.39
CA GLN A 19 -10.32 -8.70 -18.12
C GLN A 19 -9.99 -9.05 -16.68
N ARG A 20 -10.83 -8.60 -15.74
CA ARG A 20 -10.61 -8.74 -14.30
C ARG A 20 -10.75 -10.18 -13.81
N ILE A 21 -11.78 -10.91 -14.24
CA ILE A 21 -12.02 -12.31 -13.84
C ILE A 21 -10.93 -13.30 -14.29
N ARG A 22 -9.91 -12.80 -15.01
CA ARG A 22 -8.78 -13.60 -15.52
C ARG A 22 -7.74 -13.93 -14.43
N HIS A 23 -7.65 -13.14 -13.37
CA HIS A 23 -6.55 -13.21 -12.41
C HIS A 23 -6.90 -14.11 -11.22
N GLY A 24 -6.03 -15.08 -10.93
CA GLY A 24 -6.00 -15.80 -9.65
C GLY A 24 -6.82 -17.09 -9.54
N ASP A 25 -7.64 -17.44 -10.53
CA ASP A 25 -8.40 -18.69 -10.53
C ASP A 25 -8.01 -19.58 -11.72
N PRO A 26 -7.55 -20.82 -11.51
CA PRO A 26 -7.24 -21.76 -12.59
C PRO A 26 -8.46 -22.15 -13.42
N ASN A 27 -9.67 -22.11 -12.84
CA ASN A 27 -10.93 -22.40 -13.52
C ASN A 27 -11.99 -21.33 -13.19
N PRO A 28 -11.84 -20.11 -13.74
CA PRO A 28 -12.72 -19.02 -13.37
C PRO A 28 -14.14 -19.25 -13.91
N PHE A 29 -15.12 -19.02 -13.04
CA PHE A 29 -16.53 -19.03 -13.39
C PHE A 29 -17.12 -17.62 -13.32
N ILE A 30 -18.18 -17.40 -14.11
CA ILE A 30 -19.11 -16.29 -13.93
C ILE A 30 -20.44 -16.88 -13.45
N THR A 31 -21.11 -16.18 -12.54
CA THR A 31 -22.46 -16.53 -12.08
C THR A 31 -23.45 -15.49 -12.61
N LEU A 32 -24.45 -15.97 -13.34
CA LEU A 32 -25.62 -15.17 -13.71
C LEU A 32 -26.68 -15.31 -12.62
N VAL A 33 -27.11 -14.18 -12.08
CA VAL A 33 -28.23 -14.10 -11.16
C VAL A 33 -29.36 -13.38 -11.87
N ILE A 34 -30.44 -14.10 -12.15
CA ILE A 34 -31.62 -13.58 -12.84
C ILE A 34 -32.79 -13.60 -11.87
N SER A 35 -33.27 -12.43 -11.50
CA SER A 35 -34.43 -12.24 -10.64
C SER A 35 -35.69 -11.94 -11.45
N HIS A 36 -36.88 -12.19 -10.88
CA HIS A 36 -38.14 -11.76 -11.48
C HIS A 36 -38.35 -10.25 -11.45
N HIS A 37 -37.79 -9.56 -10.46
CA HIS A 37 -38.11 -8.17 -10.12
C HIS A 37 -36.92 -7.25 -10.10
N ALA A 38 -35.70 -7.75 -10.30
CA ALA A 38 -34.48 -6.96 -10.28
C ALA A 38 -33.66 -7.16 -11.56
N ASP A 39 -32.75 -6.26 -11.82
CA ASP A 39 -31.80 -6.38 -12.90
C ASP A 39 -30.96 -7.65 -12.80
N ILE A 40 -30.43 -8.08 -13.92
CA ILE A 40 -29.61 -9.27 -14.03
C ILE A 40 -28.20 -8.93 -13.54
N SER A 41 -27.64 -9.76 -12.68
CA SER A 41 -26.26 -9.62 -12.22
C SER A 41 -25.35 -10.68 -12.82
N MET A 42 -24.25 -10.25 -13.40
CA MET A 42 -23.11 -11.11 -13.75
C MET A 42 -22.02 -10.92 -12.72
N ILE A 43 -21.60 -11.98 -12.05
CA ILE A 43 -20.61 -11.95 -10.96
C ILE A 43 -19.45 -12.85 -11.32
N GLY A 44 -18.23 -12.40 -11.10
CA GLY A 44 -17.02 -13.18 -11.34
C GLY A 44 -15.85 -12.72 -10.48
N GLY A 45 -14.80 -13.52 -10.47
CA GLY A 45 -13.58 -13.30 -9.72
C GLY A 45 -13.44 -14.18 -8.48
N PRO A 46 -12.23 -14.26 -7.91
CA PRO A 46 -11.99 -14.96 -6.65
C PRO A 46 -12.63 -14.21 -5.47
N SER A 47 -12.82 -14.89 -4.35
CA SER A 47 -13.43 -14.31 -3.14
C SER A 47 -12.74 -13.04 -2.61
N SER A 48 -11.45 -12.89 -2.91
CA SER A 48 -10.67 -11.71 -2.54
C SER A 48 -10.84 -10.51 -3.47
N ASP A 49 -11.36 -10.74 -4.69
CA ASP A 49 -11.44 -9.73 -5.75
C ASP A 49 -12.65 -10.02 -6.66
N LEU A 50 -13.83 -9.60 -6.24
CA LEU A 50 -15.08 -9.84 -6.94
C LEU A 50 -15.51 -8.65 -7.78
N CYS A 51 -16.05 -8.95 -8.95
CA CYS A 51 -16.64 -7.98 -9.87
C CYS A 51 -18.07 -8.40 -10.21
N GLN A 52 -18.99 -7.44 -10.17
CA GLN A 52 -20.36 -7.61 -10.65
C GLN A 52 -20.64 -6.57 -11.74
N VAL A 53 -21.32 -7.00 -12.79
CA VAL A 53 -21.93 -6.09 -13.78
C VAL A 53 -23.44 -6.30 -13.76
N THR A 54 -24.17 -5.20 -13.67
CA THR A 54 -25.62 -5.17 -13.70
C THR A 54 -26.12 -4.92 -15.12
N ILE A 55 -27.03 -5.77 -15.60
CA ILE A 55 -27.64 -5.71 -16.93
C ILE A 55 -29.11 -5.41 -16.72
N PRO A 56 -29.68 -4.38 -17.37
CA PRO A 56 -31.08 -4.04 -17.22
C PRO A 56 -32.03 -5.21 -17.54
N LYS A 57 -32.97 -5.47 -16.66
CA LYS A 57 -33.97 -6.53 -16.84
C LYS A 57 -34.92 -6.20 -17.99
N GLU A 58 -35.20 -4.94 -18.23
CA GLU A 58 -36.08 -4.45 -19.30
C GLU A 58 -35.62 -4.87 -20.70
N ASP A 59 -34.29 -5.00 -20.88
CA ASP A 59 -33.70 -5.48 -22.14
C ASP A 59 -33.82 -7.01 -22.29
N ASN A 60 -34.19 -7.72 -21.19
CA ASN A 60 -34.12 -9.16 -21.09
C ASN A 60 -35.37 -9.76 -20.38
N PRO A 61 -36.57 -9.41 -20.75
CA PRO A 61 -37.77 -9.70 -19.96
C PRO A 61 -38.15 -11.19 -19.89
N GLU A 62 -37.75 -11.98 -20.89
CA GLU A 62 -38.16 -13.39 -21.02
C GLU A 62 -37.23 -14.40 -20.35
N LEU A 63 -36.14 -13.92 -19.72
CA LEU A 63 -35.18 -14.83 -19.09
C LEU A 63 -35.76 -15.48 -17.84
N PRO A 64 -35.52 -16.81 -17.65
CA PRO A 64 -35.97 -17.52 -16.46
C PRO A 64 -35.21 -17.01 -15.23
N ALA A 65 -35.91 -16.89 -14.10
CA ALA A 65 -35.23 -16.56 -12.85
C ALA A 65 -34.45 -17.78 -12.31
N GLY A 66 -33.27 -17.51 -11.72
CA GLY A 66 -32.41 -18.53 -11.16
C GLY A 66 -30.95 -18.07 -11.05
N PHE A 67 -30.11 -19.02 -10.72
CA PHE A 67 -28.68 -18.84 -10.50
C PHE A 67 -27.89 -19.88 -11.29
N TRP A 68 -27.03 -19.46 -12.18
CA TRP A 68 -26.22 -20.35 -13.01
C TRP A 68 -24.79 -19.87 -13.14
N SER A 69 -23.84 -20.79 -13.06
CA SER A 69 -22.44 -20.48 -13.34
C SER A 69 -22.02 -21.05 -14.70
N PHE A 70 -21.15 -20.29 -15.38
CA PHE A 70 -20.61 -20.61 -16.69
C PHE A 70 -19.09 -20.43 -16.68
N SER A 71 -18.40 -21.11 -17.59
CA SER A 71 -16.96 -20.89 -17.81
C SER A 71 -16.67 -19.45 -18.18
N ALA A 72 -15.91 -18.74 -17.35
CA ALA A 72 -15.46 -17.40 -17.63
C ALA A 72 -14.52 -17.34 -18.86
N THR A 73 -13.75 -18.41 -19.09
CA THR A 73 -12.88 -18.53 -20.28
C THR A 73 -13.71 -18.58 -21.55
N ALA A 74 -14.77 -19.38 -21.60
CA ALA A 74 -15.66 -19.46 -22.76
C ALA A 74 -16.38 -18.13 -23.02
N PHE A 75 -16.89 -17.48 -21.96
CA PHE A 75 -17.53 -16.17 -22.07
C PHE A 75 -16.57 -15.11 -22.58
N ARG A 76 -15.34 -15.05 -22.05
CA ARG A 76 -14.30 -14.12 -22.50
C ARG A 76 -13.94 -14.30 -23.98
N GLN A 77 -13.77 -15.55 -24.43
CA GLN A 77 -13.50 -15.83 -25.84
C GLN A 77 -14.65 -15.37 -26.74
N TYR A 78 -15.89 -15.60 -26.30
CA TYR A 78 -17.07 -15.09 -27.00
C TYR A 78 -17.06 -13.57 -27.08
N TRP A 79 -16.80 -12.88 -25.94
CA TRP A 79 -16.78 -11.42 -25.87
C TRP A 79 -15.70 -10.80 -26.76
N GLN A 80 -14.49 -11.34 -26.71
CA GLN A 80 -13.39 -10.93 -27.58
C GLN A 80 -13.69 -11.13 -29.07
N GLY A 81 -14.45 -12.15 -29.39
CA GLY A 81 -14.93 -12.41 -30.76
C GLY A 81 -16.03 -11.48 -31.24
N GLN A 82 -16.44 -10.46 -30.47
CA GLN A 82 -17.46 -9.47 -30.83
C GLN A 82 -16.84 -8.11 -31.23
N ALA A 83 -15.56 -8.08 -31.65
CA ALA A 83 -14.81 -6.85 -31.88
C ALA A 83 -15.55 -5.86 -32.82
N THR A 84 -16.16 -6.37 -33.90
CA THR A 84 -16.92 -5.54 -34.86
C THR A 84 -18.13 -4.88 -34.21
N LYS A 85 -18.91 -5.62 -33.41
CA LYS A 85 -20.08 -5.06 -32.73
C LYS A 85 -19.69 -4.09 -31.63
N LEU A 86 -18.63 -4.38 -30.87
CA LEU A 86 -18.08 -3.48 -29.87
C LEU A 86 -17.65 -2.15 -30.50
N GLN A 87 -16.94 -2.20 -31.63
CA GLN A 87 -16.50 -1.01 -32.36
C GLN A 87 -17.67 -0.18 -32.89
N LYS A 88 -18.72 -0.84 -33.43
CA LYS A 88 -19.92 -0.20 -33.98
C LYS A 88 -20.94 0.20 -32.92
N LYS A 89 -20.70 -0.15 -31.64
CA LYS A 89 -21.65 0.03 -30.54
C LYS A 89 -23.01 -0.63 -30.83
N GLU A 90 -23.00 -1.82 -31.38
CA GLU A 90 -24.23 -2.60 -31.67
C GLU A 90 -24.51 -3.56 -30.48
N PRO A 91 -25.79 -3.86 -30.18
CA PRO A 91 -26.16 -4.82 -29.15
C PRO A 91 -25.52 -6.19 -29.40
N ILE A 92 -25.00 -6.82 -28.36
CA ILE A 92 -24.44 -8.17 -28.37
C ILE A 92 -25.43 -9.11 -27.72
N THR A 93 -25.78 -10.21 -28.38
CA THR A 93 -26.82 -11.14 -27.91
C THR A 93 -26.29 -12.55 -27.80
N LEU A 94 -26.62 -13.22 -26.69
CA LEU A 94 -26.49 -14.64 -26.50
C LEU A 94 -27.88 -15.29 -26.52
N LYS A 95 -28.00 -16.37 -27.23
CA LYS A 95 -29.19 -17.23 -27.19
C LYS A 95 -29.19 -18.02 -25.89
N VAL A 96 -30.31 -18.03 -25.19
CA VAL A 96 -30.50 -18.78 -23.95
C VAL A 96 -31.38 -19.98 -24.25
N ILE A 97 -30.83 -21.16 -24.07
CA ILE A 97 -31.56 -22.43 -24.22
C ILE A 97 -31.81 -22.99 -22.84
N ASP A 98 -33.08 -23.06 -22.50
CA ASP A 98 -33.56 -23.68 -21.29
C ASP A 98 -33.76 -25.16 -21.58
N THR A 99 -32.90 -26.01 -21.06
CA THR A 99 -33.06 -27.44 -21.16
C THR A 99 -34.15 -27.91 -20.19
N ARG A 100 -34.92 -28.89 -20.57
CA ARG A 100 -36.13 -29.42 -19.82
C ARG A 100 -35.88 -29.81 -18.36
N THR A 101 -34.65 -29.85 -17.92
CA THR A 101 -34.24 -29.96 -16.52
C THR A 101 -34.05 -28.55 -15.94
N PRO A 102 -34.80 -28.11 -14.91
CA PRO A 102 -34.82 -26.73 -14.44
C PRO A 102 -33.47 -26.22 -13.86
N SER A 103 -32.44 -27.06 -13.89
CA SER A 103 -31.11 -26.73 -13.36
C SER A 103 -30.05 -26.37 -14.39
N HIS A 104 -30.36 -26.45 -15.71
CA HIS A 104 -29.36 -26.26 -16.73
C HIS A 104 -29.80 -25.20 -17.77
N LEU A 105 -28.95 -24.23 -17.99
CA LEU A 105 -29.02 -23.29 -19.12
C LEU A 105 -27.82 -23.48 -20.03
N THR A 106 -28.04 -23.29 -21.33
CA THR A 106 -26.96 -23.20 -22.32
C THR A 106 -26.98 -21.81 -22.92
N LEU A 107 -25.82 -21.16 -22.98
CA LEU A 107 -25.63 -19.89 -23.68
C LEU A 107 -24.94 -20.16 -25.00
N GLU A 108 -25.54 -19.68 -26.10
CA GLU A 108 -25.01 -19.81 -27.44
C GLU A 108 -24.88 -18.46 -28.11
N GLY A 109 -23.77 -18.25 -28.86
CA GLY A 109 -23.55 -17.02 -29.59
C GLY A 109 -22.63 -17.20 -30.78
N ILE A 110 -22.75 -16.29 -31.73
CA ILE A 110 -21.92 -16.23 -32.95
C ILE A 110 -20.91 -15.11 -32.77
N THR A 111 -19.64 -15.38 -33.08
CA THR A 111 -18.55 -14.39 -33.07
C THR A 111 -18.33 -13.80 -34.47
N ASP A 112 -17.54 -12.75 -34.56
CA ASP A 112 -17.14 -12.11 -35.82
C ASP A 112 -16.42 -13.09 -36.79
N LEU A 113 -15.85 -14.15 -36.24
CA LEU A 113 -15.21 -15.21 -37.02
C LEU A 113 -16.19 -16.31 -37.49
N ASN A 114 -17.50 -16.07 -37.41
CA ASN A 114 -18.57 -17.02 -37.66
C ASN A 114 -18.45 -18.34 -36.87
N SER A 115 -17.64 -18.35 -35.82
CA SER A 115 -17.52 -19.48 -34.91
C SER A 115 -18.68 -19.50 -33.94
N PHE A 116 -19.34 -20.64 -33.83
CA PHE A 116 -20.38 -20.83 -32.84
C PHE A 116 -19.72 -21.11 -31.48
N ARG A 117 -20.13 -20.36 -30.45
CA ARG A 117 -19.62 -20.51 -29.09
C ARG A 117 -20.81 -20.78 -28.16
N TYR A 118 -20.59 -21.66 -27.20
CA TYR A 118 -21.58 -21.93 -26.16
C TYR A 118 -20.90 -22.19 -24.83
N ALA A 119 -21.68 -22.06 -23.75
CA ALA A 119 -21.29 -22.44 -22.43
C ALA A 119 -22.47 -23.15 -21.74
N GLU A 120 -22.20 -24.28 -21.12
CA GLU A 120 -23.17 -24.99 -20.27
C GLU A 120 -23.10 -24.49 -18.85
N SER A 121 -24.27 -24.35 -18.21
CA SER A 121 -24.33 -23.92 -16.81
C SER A 121 -23.90 -25.04 -15.87
N GLN A 122 -23.36 -24.60 -14.75
CA GLN A 122 -23.05 -25.42 -13.58
C GLN A 122 -23.79 -24.86 -12.38
N PRO A 123 -23.84 -25.55 -11.23
CA PRO A 123 -24.34 -24.98 -9.99
C PRO A 123 -23.66 -23.66 -9.68
N ALA A 124 -24.43 -22.72 -9.13
CA ALA A 124 -23.92 -21.39 -8.82
C ALA A 124 -22.77 -21.45 -7.81
N CYS A 125 -21.80 -20.57 -8.00
CA CYS A 125 -20.63 -20.46 -7.13
C CYS A 125 -21.06 -19.86 -5.78
N GLU A 126 -20.81 -20.54 -4.67
CA GLU A 126 -21.30 -20.13 -3.34
C GLU A 126 -20.79 -18.75 -2.93
N HIS A 127 -19.51 -18.44 -3.17
CA HIS A 127 -18.98 -17.14 -2.81
C HIS A 127 -19.51 -15.99 -3.68
N HIS A 128 -19.90 -16.25 -4.93
CA HIS A 128 -20.61 -15.27 -5.77
C HIS A 128 -22.01 -14.99 -5.24
N LEU A 129 -22.75 -16.03 -4.78
CA LEU A 129 -24.06 -15.84 -4.19
C LEU A 129 -23.98 -15.11 -2.84
N ALA A 130 -23.00 -15.45 -2.02
CA ALA A 130 -22.75 -14.74 -0.76
C ALA A 130 -22.48 -13.25 -1.01
N PHE A 131 -21.67 -12.91 -2.02
CA PHE A 131 -21.41 -11.54 -2.43
C PHE A 131 -22.67 -10.83 -2.92
N TYR A 132 -23.46 -11.45 -3.80
CA TYR A 132 -24.72 -10.88 -4.30
C TYR A 132 -25.68 -10.54 -3.14
N ASN A 133 -25.85 -11.46 -2.20
CA ASN A 133 -26.70 -11.24 -1.04
C ASN A 133 -26.15 -10.13 -0.12
N ALA A 134 -24.83 -10.07 0.07
CA ALA A 134 -24.19 -9.07 0.90
C ALA A 134 -24.36 -7.65 0.33
N ILE A 135 -24.18 -7.44 -0.97
CA ILE A 135 -24.36 -6.13 -1.60
C ILE A 135 -25.77 -5.58 -1.37
N ASN A 136 -26.77 -6.44 -1.49
CA ASN A 136 -28.17 -6.03 -1.35
C ASN A 136 -28.58 -5.72 0.10
N THR A 137 -27.78 -6.12 1.08
CA THR A 137 -28.10 -5.95 2.52
C THR A 137 -27.21 -4.89 3.21
N LYS A 138 -26.07 -4.52 2.61
CA LYS A 138 -25.11 -3.60 3.22
C LYS A 138 -25.51 -2.15 3.03
N SER A 139 -25.38 -1.36 4.10
CA SER A 139 -25.55 0.09 4.04
C SER A 139 -24.36 0.73 3.35
N THR A 140 -24.59 1.37 2.23
CA THR A 140 -23.56 2.09 1.47
C THR A 140 -23.55 3.57 1.79
N ARG A 141 -22.36 4.18 1.71
CA ARG A 141 -22.19 5.64 1.69
C ARG A 141 -22.09 6.13 0.26
N THR A 142 -22.46 7.37 0.06
CA THR A 142 -22.27 8.05 -1.20
C THR A 142 -20.95 8.80 -1.19
N LEU A 143 -20.09 8.52 -2.15
CA LEU A 143 -18.84 9.24 -2.41
C LEU A 143 -19.00 10.06 -3.69
N LYS A 144 -18.78 11.37 -3.63
CA LYS A 144 -18.78 12.19 -4.84
C LYS A 144 -17.60 11.80 -5.74
N THR A 145 -17.82 11.74 -7.04
CA THR A 145 -16.76 11.38 -8.00
C THR A 145 -15.55 12.32 -7.91
N ASP A 146 -15.79 13.63 -7.72
CA ASP A 146 -14.71 14.61 -7.54
C ASP A 146 -13.90 14.35 -6.25
N GLN A 147 -14.56 13.92 -5.17
CA GLN A 147 -13.88 13.52 -3.94
C GLN A 147 -13.03 12.26 -4.15
N ALA A 148 -13.58 11.26 -4.87
CA ALA A 148 -12.81 10.06 -5.22
C ALA A 148 -11.54 10.43 -5.99
N ILE A 149 -11.66 11.30 -7.01
CA ILE A 149 -10.52 11.77 -7.81
C ILE A 149 -9.50 12.54 -6.93
N ALA A 150 -9.97 13.40 -6.02
CA ALA A 150 -9.09 14.14 -5.12
C ALA A 150 -8.32 13.20 -4.17
N ILE A 151 -8.97 12.15 -3.66
CA ILE A 151 -8.33 11.09 -2.84
C ILE A 151 -7.26 10.36 -3.66
N LEU A 152 -7.58 9.99 -4.91
CA LEU A 152 -6.65 9.29 -5.81
C LEU A 152 -5.42 10.14 -6.10
N ASN A 153 -5.59 11.41 -6.47
CA ASN A 153 -4.50 12.34 -6.73
C ASN A 153 -3.60 12.51 -5.49
N THR A 154 -4.21 12.52 -4.30
CA THR A 154 -3.45 12.57 -3.04
C THR A 154 -2.64 11.29 -2.85
N ALA A 155 -3.25 10.12 -3.05
CA ALA A 155 -2.57 8.84 -2.89
C ALA A 155 -1.42 8.66 -3.88
N GLU A 156 -1.55 9.12 -5.12
CA GLU A 156 -0.51 9.06 -6.15
C GLU A 156 0.77 9.79 -5.75
N THR A 157 0.69 10.84 -4.90
CA THR A 157 1.87 11.56 -4.41
C THR A 157 2.75 10.70 -3.51
N TYR A 158 2.23 9.60 -2.98
CA TYR A 158 2.89 8.74 -2.01
C TYR A 158 3.29 7.35 -2.56
N VAL A 159 3.08 7.10 -3.83
CA VAL A 159 3.45 5.82 -4.48
C VAL A 159 4.98 5.60 -4.42
N PRO A 160 5.46 4.35 -4.15
CA PRO A 160 4.68 3.16 -3.80
C PRO A 160 4.25 3.14 -2.32
N TYR A 161 3.07 2.64 -2.04
CA TYR A 161 2.58 2.37 -0.68
C TYR A 161 1.89 0.99 -0.63
N GLN A 162 1.79 0.42 0.55
CA GLN A 162 1.10 -0.86 0.82
C GLN A 162 -0.30 -0.63 1.36
N VAL A 163 -0.48 0.41 2.17
CA VAL A 163 -1.76 0.85 2.71
C VAL A 163 -1.83 2.38 2.65
N PHE A 164 -2.98 2.88 2.30
CA PHE A 164 -3.35 4.29 2.36
C PHE A 164 -4.51 4.46 3.35
N GLU A 165 -4.30 5.25 4.39
CA GLU A 165 -5.32 5.62 5.36
C GLU A 165 -5.56 7.12 5.33
N LEU A 166 -6.82 7.49 5.40
CA LEU A 166 -7.28 8.85 5.56
C LEU A 166 -8.09 8.94 6.85
N SER A 167 -7.64 9.75 7.81
CA SER A 167 -8.32 10.02 9.06
C SER A 167 -8.85 11.45 9.07
N LYS A 168 -10.17 11.56 9.17
CA LYS A 168 -10.86 12.85 9.34
C LYS A 168 -10.60 13.47 10.71
N GLU A 169 -10.67 12.64 11.75
CA GLU A 169 -10.57 13.11 13.14
C GLU A 169 -9.19 13.73 13.40
N ASP A 170 -8.14 13.05 12.96
CA ASP A 170 -6.76 13.51 13.15
C ASP A 170 -6.31 14.52 12.10
N ARG A 171 -7.09 14.69 11.02
CA ARG A 171 -6.71 15.43 9.82
C ARG A 171 -5.38 14.96 9.24
N MET A 172 -5.21 13.65 9.14
CA MET A 172 -3.97 13.00 8.71
C MET A 172 -4.22 12.01 7.56
N VAL A 173 -3.23 11.93 6.69
CA VAL A 173 -3.02 10.79 5.78
C VAL A 173 -1.92 9.93 6.37
N ARG A 174 -2.14 8.64 6.51
CA ARG A 174 -1.11 7.67 6.89
C ARG A 174 -0.89 6.70 5.76
N ILE A 175 0.36 6.43 5.47
CA ILE A 175 0.73 5.43 4.47
C ILE A 175 1.64 4.38 5.08
N GLU A 176 1.42 3.11 4.75
CA GLU A 176 2.39 2.06 5.04
C GLU A 176 3.35 1.93 3.86
N ARG A 177 4.65 2.05 4.15
CA ARG A 177 5.74 1.84 3.21
C ARG A 177 6.93 1.21 3.93
N ASP A 178 7.56 0.20 3.32
CA ASP A 178 8.76 -0.46 3.86
C ASP A 178 8.59 -0.92 5.33
N ASN A 179 7.39 -1.39 5.68
CA ASN A 179 6.98 -1.80 7.02
C ASN A 179 6.80 -0.67 8.06
N ASP A 180 6.91 0.57 7.67
CA ASP A 180 6.64 1.74 8.53
C ASP A 180 5.33 2.43 8.17
N ILE A 181 4.70 3.04 9.17
CA ILE A 181 3.54 3.90 9.00
C ILE A 181 3.99 5.35 9.04
N LEU A 182 3.82 6.05 7.93
CA LEU A 182 4.27 7.41 7.73
C LEU A 182 3.08 8.38 7.80
N PRO A 183 3.01 9.30 8.78
CA PRO A 183 1.94 10.27 8.89
C PRO A 183 2.24 11.52 8.06
N PHE A 184 1.21 12.03 7.39
CA PHE A 184 1.24 13.29 6.66
C PHE A 184 0.01 14.12 7.01
N PRO A 185 0.09 15.45 7.08
CA PRO A 185 -1.09 16.28 7.26
C PRO A 185 -2.03 16.12 6.06
N LEU A 186 -3.33 16.09 6.34
CA LEU A 186 -4.36 16.06 5.31
C LEU A 186 -4.24 17.33 4.46
N PRO A 187 -4.14 17.22 3.11
CA PRO A 187 -4.13 18.39 2.25
C PRO A 187 -5.41 19.23 2.42
N ASP A 188 -5.28 20.56 2.45
CA ASP A 188 -6.42 21.47 2.57
C ASP A 188 -7.42 21.36 1.39
N THR A 189 -6.94 20.87 0.25
CA THR A 189 -7.75 20.60 -0.94
C THR A 189 -8.65 19.39 -0.82
N LEU A 190 -8.41 18.53 0.19
CA LEU A 190 -9.14 17.29 0.41
C LEU A 190 -10.14 17.46 1.57
N ASP A 191 -11.37 17.87 1.23
CA ASP A 191 -12.47 17.97 2.19
C ASP A 191 -13.26 16.65 2.21
N VAL A 192 -12.92 15.78 3.18
CA VAL A 192 -13.61 14.51 3.42
C VAL A 192 -14.19 14.48 4.82
N ASP A 193 -15.36 13.86 4.94
CA ASP A 193 -16.11 13.76 6.20
C ASP A 193 -16.14 12.33 6.77
N PHE A 194 -15.24 11.47 6.31
CA PHE A 194 -15.17 10.05 6.70
C PHE A 194 -13.72 9.56 6.79
N ASN A 195 -13.55 8.46 7.51
CA ASN A 195 -12.29 7.71 7.56
C ASN A 195 -12.28 6.62 6.48
N MET A 196 -11.11 6.37 5.92
CA MET A 196 -10.94 5.39 4.88
C MET A 196 -9.56 4.74 4.96
N THR A 197 -9.52 3.40 4.88
CA THR A 197 -8.25 2.67 4.80
C THR A 197 -8.34 1.67 3.64
N LEU A 198 -7.46 1.80 2.67
CA LEU A 198 -7.50 1.02 1.44
C LEU A 198 -6.13 0.44 1.08
N THR A 199 -6.16 -0.72 0.41
CA THR A 199 -5.01 -1.27 -0.30
C THR A 199 -4.88 -0.65 -1.70
N PRO A 200 -3.72 -0.77 -2.38
CA PRO A 200 -3.54 -0.28 -3.74
C PRO A 200 -4.55 -0.86 -4.73
N GLU A 201 -4.94 -2.13 -4.56
CA GLU A 201 -5.91 -2.80 -5.42
C GLU A 201 -7.31 -2.21 -5.25
N ALA A 202 -7.73 -1.96 -4.01
CA ALA A 202 -9.00 -1.30 -3.72
C ALA A 202 -9.01 0.15 -4.25
N MET A 203 -7.88 0.87 -4.12
CA MET A 203 -7.69 2.19 -4.72
C MET A 203 -7.81 2.16 -6.25
N ALA A 204 -7.16 1.19 -6.90
CA ALA A 204 -7.23 1.04 -8.37
C ALA A 204 -8.68 0.80 -8.84
N SER A 205 -9.49 0.09 -8.06
CA SER A 205 -10.90 -0.12 -8.38
C SER A 205 -11.74 1.13 -8.21
N MET A 206 -11.50 1.90 -7.16
CA MET A 206 -12.13 3.21 -6.98
C MET A 206 -11.76 4.15 -8.14
N ALA A 207 -10.46 4.13 -8.55
CA ALA A 207 -9.96 4.90 -9.68
C ALA A 207 -10.68 4.54 -10.99
N TYR A 208 -10.75 3.24 -11.28
CA TYR A 208 -11.46 2.79 -12.48
C TYR A 208 -12.89 3.31 -12.53
N LEU A 209 -13.66 3.13 -11.45
CA LEU A 209 -15.05 3.60 -11.42
C LEU A 209 -15.15 5.12 -11.49
N ALA A 210 -14.29 5.87 -10.81
CA ALA A 210 -14.31 7.33 -10.82
C ALA A 210 -14.01 7.93 -12.21
N HIS A 211 -13.15 7.26 -12.99
CA HIS A 211 -12.77 7.72 -14.33
C HIS A 211 -13.69 7.20 -15.45
N SER A 212 -14.29 6.01 -15.29
CA SER A 212 -15.15 5.42 -16.31
C SER A 212 -16.63 5.86 -16.19
N THR A 213 -17.07 6.25 -14.99
CA THR A 213 -18.48 6.64 -14.80
C THR A 213 -18.76 8.08 -15.23
N HIS A 214 -19.95 8.28 -15.80
CA HIS A 214 -20.51 9.62 -16.04
C HIS A 214 -21.38 10.10 -14.87
N LYS A 215 -21.50 9.31 -13.79
CA LYS A 215 -22.31 9.65 -12.63
C LYS A 215 -21.54 10.57 -11.68
N PRO A 216 -22.22 11.52 -11.02
CA PRO A 216 -21.59 12.45 -10.09
C PRO A 216 -21.20 11.77 -8.77
N THR A 217 -21.64 10.53 -8.54
CA THR A 217 -21.46 9.82 -7.28
C THR A 217 -21.21 8.33 -7.49
N LEU A 218 -20.40 7.76 -6.61
CA LEU A 218 -20.20 6.33 -6.41
C LEU A 218 -20.84 5.90 -5.10
N SER A 219 -21.33 4.67 -5.04
CA SER A 219 -21.67 4.02 -3.76
C SER A 219 -20.43 3.32 -3.20
N MET A 220 -20.19 3.49 -1.91
CA MET A 220 -19.05 2.93 -1.21
C MET A 220 -19.51 2.20 0.05
N TYR A 221 -18.99 1.01 0.29
CA TYR A 221 -19.07 0.29 1.54
C TYR A 221 -17.67 -0.12 1.99
N LEU A 222 -17.35 0.16 3.24
CA LEU A 222 -16.08 -0.19 3.87
C LEU A 222 -16.34 -0.82 5.22
N ASP A 223 -15.75 -1.96 5.47
CA ASP A 223 -15.63 -2.57 6.79
C ASP A 223 -14.21 -3.09 7.01
N ASP A 224 -14.02 -3.91 8.06
CA ASP A 224 -12.71 -4.46 8.41
C ASP A 224 -12.21 -5.54 7.46
N GLU A 225 -13.09 -6.11 6.65
CA GLU A 225 -12.79 -7.27 5.81
C GLU A 225 -12.81 -6.93 4.32
N GLN A 226 -13.61 -5.94 3.91
CA GLN A 226 -13.79 -5.64 2.48
C GLN A 226 -14.10 -4.18 2.18
N ALA A 227 -13.68 -3.78 0.98
CA ALA A 227 -14.06 -2.53 0.33
C ALA A 227 -14.96 -2.86 -0.88
N ILE A 228 -16.10 -2.21 -1.01
CA ILE A 228 -17.00 -2.35 -2.16
C ILE A 228 -17.27 -0.95 -2.73
N PHE A 229 -17.10 -0.81 -4.05
CA PHE A 229 -17.40 0.41 -4.79
C PHE A 229 -18.35 0.09 -5.93
N SER A 230 -19.31 0.97 -6.19
CA SER A 230 -20.28 0.80 -7.29
C SER A 230 -20.67 2.12 -7.93
N ASP A 231 -20.78 2.13 -9.26
CA ASP A 231 -21.40 3.20 -10.02
C ASP A 231 -22.86 2.88 -10.41
N GLY A 232 -23.39 1.74 -9.92
CA GLY A 232 -24.71 1.21 -10.19
C GLY A 232 -24.79 0.31 -11.44
N ILE A 233 -23.76 0.27 -12.28
CA ILE A 233 -23.60 -0.70 -13.37
C ILE A 233 -22.54 -1.72 -12.99
N THR A 234 -21.39 -1.24 -12.59
CA THR A 234 -20.25 -2.06 -12.14
C THR A 234 -20.10 -1.95 -10.64
N THR A 235 -19.96 -3.09 -9.97
CA THR A 235 -19.64 -3.18 -8.55
C THR A 235 -18.36 -3.99 -8.38
N LEU A 236 -17.39 -3.43 -7.66
CA LEU A 236 -16.08 -4.01 -7.40
C LEU A 236 -15.90 -4.21 -5.91
N SER A 237 -15.42 -5.38 -5.51
CA SER A 237 -15.14 -5.70 -4.12
C SER A 237 -13.72 -6.22 -3.97
N HIS A 238 -13.05 -5.76 -2.92
CA HIS A 238 -11.72 -6.22 -2.52
C HIS A 238 -11.71 -6.67 -1.07
N SER A 239 -10.98 -7.75 -0.81
CA SER A 239 -10.63 -8.12 0.55
C SER A 239 -9.64 -7.11 1.14
N LEU A 240 -9.94 -6.67 2.36
CA LEU A 240 -9.06 -5.83 3.18
C LEU A 240 -8.25 -6.66 4.21
N ALA A 241 -8.19 -7.99 4.04
CA ALA A 241 -7.39 -8.86 4.90
C ALA A 241 -5.93 -8.37 5.08
N PRO A 242 -5.24 -7.79 4.05
CA PRO A 242 -3.91 -7.22 4.24
C PRO A 242 -3.85 -6.08 5.27
N LEU A 243 -4.97 -5.40 5.55
CA LEU A 243 -5.02 -4.33 6.55
C LEU A 243 -4.92 -4.83 7.99
N ARG A 244 -5.08 -6.12 8.24
CA ARG A 244 -4.94 -6.67 9.60
C ARG A 244 -3.54 -6.40 10.15
N ALA A 245 -2.51 -6.72 9.37
CA ALA A 245 -1.13 -6.47 9.76
C ALA A 245 -0.84 -4.97 9.95
N TYR A 246 -1.44 -4.11 9.11
CA TYR A 246 -1.36 -2.66 9.26
C TYR A 246 -1.95 -2.18 10.60
N ARG A 247 -3.14 -2.65 10.98
CA ARG A 247 -3.79 -2.29 12.26
C ARG A 247 -3.00 -2.79 13.46
N GLU A 248 -2.45 -3.99 13.39
CA GLU A 248 -1.57 -4.53 14.43
C GLU A 248 -0.33 -3.63 14.62
N LYS A 249 0.24 -3.11 13.54
CA LYS A 249 1.35 -2.14 13.60
C LYS A 249 0.93 -0.80 14.20
N GLN A 250 -0.26 -0.28 13.87
CA GLN A 250 -0.76 0.96 14.47
C GLN A 250 -0.95 0.86 15.99
N GLN A 251 -1.29 -0.34 16.48
CA GLN A 251 -1.48 -0.60 17.91
C GLN A 251 -0.17 -0.83 18.65
N GLN A 252 0.97 -0.93 17.96
CA GLN A 252 2.26 -1.09 18.60
C GLN A 252 2.64 0.19 19.34
N HIS A 253 2.75 0.08 20.67
CA HIS A 253 3.33 1.14 21.47
C HIS A 253 4.85 1.06 21.37
N TYR A 254 5.47 2.21 21.08
CA TYR A 254 6.91 2.36 21.06
C TYR A 254 7.37 3.09 22.31
N GLU A 255 8.36 2.53 22.99
CA GLU A 255 9.09 3.17 24.08
C GLU A 255 10.25 3.97 23.49
N LEU A 256 10.47 5.19 23.97
CA LEU A 256 11.59 6.03 23.61
C LEU A 256 12.83 5.59 24.41
N GLU A 257 13.82 4.98 23.74
CA GLU A 257 15.11 4.61 24.37
C GLU A 257 16.14 5.75 24.28
N ALA A 258 16.14 6.53 23.18
CA ALA A 258 17.05 7.65 23.02
C ALA A 258 16.45 8.75 22.13
N LYS A 259 16.85 9.99 22.39
CA LYS A 259 16.59 11.17 21.57
C LYS A 259 17.91 11.88 21.27
N ILE A 260 18.14 12.21 20.02
CA ILE A 260 19.35 12.88 19.55
C ILE A 260 18.94 14.04 18.65
N VAL A 261 19.56 15.19 18.83
CA VAL A 261 19.42 16.34 17.92
C VAL A 261 20.79 16.58 17.26
N ILE A 262 20.82 16.54 15.93
CA ILE A 262 22.04 16.70 15.14
C ILE A 262 21.89 17.74 14.05
N ASN A 263 23.01 18.39 13.68
CA ASN A 263 23.08 19.24 12.51
C ASN A 263 23.05 18.39 11.24
N ILE A 264 22.13 18.70 10.33
CA ILE A 264 21.90 17.92 9.12
C ILE A 264 23.11 17.90 8.19
N PHE A 265 23.79 19.02 8.04
CA PHE A 265 24.91 19.13 7.11
C PHE A 265 26.13 18.35 7.62
N GLU A 266 26.41 18.49 8.91
CA GLU A 266 27.50 17.76 9.56
C GLU A 266 27.20 16.24 9.53
N PHE A 267 26.02 15.85 9.92
CA PHE A 267 25.61 14.44 9.90
C PHE A 267 25.74 13.79 8.52
N LYS A 268 25.31 14.49 7.45
CA LYS A 268 25.47 13.96 6.09
C LYS A 268 26.94 13.83 5.69
N LYS A 269 27.76 14.82 6.02
CA LYS A 269 29.17 14.78 5.75
C LYS A 269 29.84 13.64 6.50
N GLU A 270 29.61 13.56 7.79
CA GLU A 270 30.16 12.51 8.66
C GLU A 270 29.75 11.09 8.23
N LEU A 271 28.47 10.90 7.87
CA LEU A 271 28.01 9.62 7.32
C LEU A 271 28.71 9.26 6.01
N GLN A 272 28.93 10.25 5.14
CA GLN A 272 29.59 10.02 3.86
C GLN A 272 31.07 9.72 4.06
N ASP A 273 31.74 10.47 4.94
CA ASP A 273 33.15 10.27 5.28
C ASP A 273 33.35 8.88 5.90
N PHE A 274 32.49 8.49 6.82
CA PHE A 274 32.54 7.16 7.46
C PHE A 274 32.27 6.04 6.44
N LYS A 275 31.32 6.22 5.55
CA LYS A 275 31.00 5.25 4.50
C LYS A 275 32.13 5.06 3.48
N ASN A 276 32.96 6.06 3.27
CA ASN A 276 34.09 5.99 2.35
C ASN A 276 35.28 5.17 2.90
N ILE A 277 35.28 4.82 4.18
CA ILE A 277 36.24 3.89 4.76
C ILE A 277 36.03 2.51 4.09
N GLU A 278 37.09 1.94 3.53
CA GLU A 278 37.02 0.73 2.71
C GLU A 278 36.32 -0.44 3.42
N GLU A 279 36.62 -0.64 4.69
CA GLU A 279 36.05 -1.67 5.54
C GLU A 279 34.55 -1.48 5.74
N VAL A 280 34.12 -0.25 6.01
CA VAL A 280 32.70 0.13 6.21
C VAL A 280 31.93 0.01 4.91
N SER A 281 32.54 0.45 3.80
CA SER A 281 31.96 0.39 2.45
C SER A 281 31.63 -1.05 2.04
N LYS A 282 32.52 -2.00 2.36
CA LYS A 282 32.31 -3.44 2.06
C LYS A 282 31.19 -4.06 2.89
N ALA A 283 31.12 -3.72 4.19
CA ALA A 283 30.15 -4.28 5.12
C ALA A 283 28.74 -3.70 4.96
N ASN A 284 28.61 -2.43 4.51
CA ASN A 284 27.37 -1.66 4.48
C ASN A 284 26.62 -1.55 5.82
N GLN A 285 27.30 -1.91 6.91
CA GLN A 285 26.79 -1.87 8.26
C GLN A 285 27.77 -1.17 9.19
N ALA A 286 27.25 -0.52 10.21
CA ALA A 286 28.02 0.14 11.25
C ALA A 286 27.42 -0.14 12.62
N LEU A 287 28.23 0.09 13.66
CA LEU A 287 27.77 0.18 15.04
C LEU A 287 27.42 1.63 15.35
N LEU A 288 26.19 1.88 15.79
CA LEU A 288 25.76 3.17 16.33
C LEU A 288 25.78 3.08 17.86
N TYR A 289 26.71 3.77 18.50
CA TYR A 289 26.80 3.86 19.95
C TYR A 289 26.25 5.19 20.43
N ILE A 290 25.25 5.13 21.29
CA ILE A 290 24.62 6.30 21.89
C ILE A 290 24.93 6.28 23.37
N ALA A 291 25.71 7.25 23.83
CA ALA A 291 26.01 7.49 25.25
C ALA A 291 25.35 8.79 25.69
N SER A 292 25.40 9.09 27.00
CA SER A 292 24.77 10.29 27.58
C SER A 292 25.28 11.60 26.99
N GLU A 293 26.53 11.67 26.56
CA GLU A 293 27.17 12.90 26.09
C GLU A 293 27.59 12.84 24.61
N ASN A 294 27.70 11.67 24.04
CA ASN A 294 28.25 11.51 22.70
C ASN A 294 27.58 10.38 21.94
N VAL A 295 27.59 10.53 20.62
CA VAL A 295 27.16 9.50 19.67
C VAL A 295 28.35 9.14 18.77
N TYR A 296 28.57 7.86 18.56
CA TYR A 296 29.66 7.37 17.72
C TYR A 296 29.17 6.39 16.68
N LEU A 297 29.80 6.43 15.51
CA LEU A 297 29.76 5.37 14.52
C LEU A 297 31.02 4.53 14.61
N GLY A 298 30.89 3.21 14.66
CA GLY A 298 32.02 2.28 14.68
C GLY A 298 31.92 1.26 13.54
N ALA A 299 33.05 0.88 12.96
CA ALA A 299 33.09 -0.25 12.05
C ALA A 299 32.78 -1.56 12.80
N LEU A 300 32.28 -2.58 12.10
CA LEU A 300 31.91 -3.87 12.70
C LEU A 300 33.13 -4.69 13.17
N SER A 301 34.27 -4.51 12.51
CA SER A 301 35.48 -5.24 12.87
C SER A 301 36.11 -4.73 14.19
N SER A 302 36.82 -5.61 14.89
CA SER A 302 37.43 -5.29 16.18
C SER A 302 38.56 -4.26 16.09
N ALA A 303 39.19 -4.12 14.94
CA ALA A 303 40.24 -3.13 14.65
C ALA A 303 39.74 -1.96 13.83
N GLY A 304 38.42 -1.85 13.62
CA GLY A 304 37.85 -0.86 12.70
C GLY A 304 37.76 0.54 13.28
N SER A 305 37.65 1.50 12.37
CA SER A 305 37.55 2.93 12.68
C SER A 305 36.34 3.27 13.52
N VAL A 306 36.48 4.29 14.37
CA VAL A 306 35.41 4.90 15.14
C VAL A 306 35.36 6.39 14.76
N MET A 307 34.17 6.95 14.66
CA MET A 307 33.98 8.37 14.40
C MET A 307 32.92 8.93 15.35
N ARG A 308 33.21 10.05 15.97
CA ARG A 308 32.26 10.81 16.77
C ARG A 308 31.35 11.63 15.89
N LEU A 309 30.04 11.57 16.14
CA LEU A 309 29.06 12.43 15.49
C LEU A 309 28.87 13.74 16.27
N HIS A 310 28.79 14.86 15.58
CA HIS A 310 28.51 16.16 16.17
C HIS A 310 27.02 16.27 16.50
N THR A 311 26.72 16.30 17.78
CA THR A 311 25.33 16.35 18.30
C THR A 311 25.10 17.65 19.04
N ALA A 312 23.89 18.20 18.91
CA ALA A 312 23.47 19.42 19.64
C ALA A 312 22.82 19.09 20.99
N ASP A 313 22.13 17.94 21.07
CA ASP A 313 21.45 17.47 22.28
C ASP A 313 21.31 15.96 22.27
N ILE A 314 21.48 15.33 23.41
CA ILE A 314 21.34 13.88 23.59
C ILE A 314 20.54 13.62 24.88
N SER A 315 19.53 12.76 24.78
CA SER A 315 18.81 12.21 25.91
C SER A 315 18.71 10.71 25.72
N VAL A 316 19.30 9.92 26.61
CA VAL A 316 19.30 8.47 26.55
C VAL A 316 19.10 7.90 27.96
N THR A 317 18.28 6.88 28.08
CA THR A 317 18.01 6.22 29.37
C THR A 317 19.21 5.42 29.85
N HIS A 318 19.83 4.70 28.93
CA HIS A 318 21.07 3.93 29.15
C HIS A 318 21.88 3.90 27.88
N PRO A 319 23.24 3.85 27.97
CA PRO A 319 24.09 3.73 26.78
C PRO A 319 23.84 2.40 26.06
N HIS A 320 23.62 2.49 24.76
CA HIS A 320 23.34 1.34 23.90
C HIS A 320 24.17 1.34 22.63
N VAL A 321 24.46 0.13 22.13
CA VAL A 321 25.07 -0.09 20.81
C VAL A 321 24.07 -0.81 19.91
N TYR A 322 23.89 -0.28 18.71
CA TYR A 322 23.02 -0.84 17.69
C TYR A 322 23.81 -1.10 16.42
N ALA A 323 23.55 -2.23 15.75
CA ALA A 323 23.96 -2.43 14.37
C ALA A 323 22.94 -1.72 13.45
N VAL A 324 23.42 -0.97 12.48
CA VAL A 324 22.61 -0.20 11.57
C VAL A 324 23.09 -0.35 10.13
N ASN A 325 22.15 -0.42 9.19
CA ASN A 325 22.48 -0.42 7.77
C ASN A 325 22.72 1.01 7.27
N LEU A 326 23.96 1.33 6.91
CA LEU A 326 24.36 2.66 6.44
C LEU A 326 23.68 3.05 5.13
N ASN A 327 23.43 2.10 4.23
CA ASN A 327 22.70 2.39 3.01
C ASN A 327 21.26 2.80 3.27
N ALA A 328 20.62 2.22 4.28
CA ALA A 328 19.28 2.61 4.67
C ALA A 328 19.25 4.05 5.19
N ILE A 329 20.21 4.43 6.07
CA ILE A 329 20.33 5.81 6.57
C ILE A 329 20.65 6.80 5.43
N THR A 330 21.61 6.49 4.57
CA THR A 330 22.01 7.42 3.49
C THR A 330 20.94 7.61 2.42
N LYS A 331 20.02 6.64 2.25
CA LYS A 331 18.86 6.78 1.38
C LYS A 331 17.77 7.72 1.93
N VAL A 332 17.80 8.01 3.23
CA VAL A 332 16.85 8.95 3.83
C VAL A 332 17.05 10.35 3.22
N LYS A 333 16.05 10.82 2.49
CA LYS A 333 16.06 12.14 1.88
C LYS A 333 15.72 13.21 2.92
N ILE A 334 16.70 13.57 3.75
CA ILE A 334 16.49 14.47 4.89
C ILE A 334 15.92 15.84 4.46
N LYS A 335 16.21 16.30 3.24
CA LYS A 335 15.64 17.56 2.69
C LYS A 335 14.12 17.49 2.55
N ASP A 336 13.57 16.30 2.33
CA ASP A 336 12.13 16.09 2.20
C ASP A 336 11.45 16.01 3.58
N ILE A 337 12.26 15.79 4.64
CA ILE A 337 11.77 15.66 6.01
C ILE A 337 11.67 17.02 6.70
N THR A 338 12.70 17.85 6.58
CA THR A 338 12.78 19.13 7.28
C THR A 338 13.55 20.18 6.48
N GLY A 339 13.10 21.43 6.58
CA GLY A 339 13.83 22.60 6.10
C GLY A 339 14.78 23.21 7.14
N ALA A 340 14.79 22.70 8.37
CA ALA A 340 15.64 23.18 9.47
C ALA A 340 17.10 22.76 9.31
N LYS A 341 17.99 23.44 10.08
CA LYS A 341 19.42 23.11 10.13
C LYS A 341 19.71 21.88 11.01
N ALA A 342 18.79 21.52 11.90
CA ALA A 342 18.92 20.40 12.81
C ALA A 342 17.73 19.43 12.63
N ILE A 343 17.98 18.14 12.86
CA ILE A 343 16.98 17.08 12.83
C ILE A 343 16.95 16.35 14.16
N LYS A 344 15.74 16.02 14.62
CA LYS A 344 15.53 15.14 15.76
C LYS A 344 15.55 13.69 15.29
N LEU A 345 16.38 12.88 15.90
CA LEU A 345 16.39 11.43 15.77
C LEU A 345 15.89 10.80 17.07
N THR A 346 15.20 9.68 16.96
CA THR A 346 14.79 8.88 18.13
C THR A 346 15.10 7.42 17.92
N VAL A 347 15.51 6.75 19.00
CA VAL A 347 15.53 5.29 19.03
C VAL A 347 14.25 4.83 19.74
N LEU A 348 13.45 4.09 19.00
CA LEU A 348 12.16 3.58 19.42
C LEU A 348 12.21 2.07 19.53
N LYS A 349 11.69 1.49 20.61
CA LYS A 349 11.57 0.06 20.86
C LYS A 349 10.10 -0.31 20.95
N ASN A 350 9.67 -1.34 20.21
CA ASN A 350 8.31 -1.85 20.31
C ASN A 350 8.17 -2.91 21.42
N THR A 351 6.95 -3.35 21.67
CA THR A 351 6.61 -4.38 22.66
C THR A 351 7.27 -5.75 22.40
N HIS A 352 7.66 -6.01 21.15
CA HIS A 352 8.37 -7.24 20.76
C HIS A 352 9.89 -7.12 20.87
N GLY A 353 10.41 -5.97 21.30
CA GLY A 353 11.84 -5.71 21.44
C GLY A 353 12.53 -5.26 20.16
N GLU A 354 11.81 -5.10 19.05
CA GLU A 354 12.35 -4.55 17.81
C GLU A 354 12.61 -3.06 17.96
N ARG A 355 13.67 -2.58 17.34
CA ARG A 355 14.13 -1.19 17.45
C ARG A 355 14.24 -0.53 16.09
N LYS A 356 14.03 0.78 16.09
CA LYS A 356 14.20 1.62 14.90
C LYS A 356 14.76 2.99 15.22
N LEU A 357 15.55 3.53 14.30
CA LEU A 357 16.01 4.93 14.32
C LEU A 357 15.01 5.76 13.52
N GLY A 358 14.23 6.57 14.20
CA GLY A 358 13.24 7.44 13.60
C GLY A 358 13.79 8.84 13.31
N PHE A 359 13.49 9.37 12.13
CA PHE A 359 13.82 10.72 11.69
C PHE A 359 12.56 11.58 11.73
N HIS A 360 12.54 12.66 12.52
CA HIS A 360 11.37 13.48 12.71
C HIS A 360 11.38 14.73 11.84
N ASN A 361 10.21 15.13 11.37
CA ASN A 361 10.05 16.43 10.71
C ASN A 361 9.68 17.53 11.73
N ASP A 362 9.63 18.78 11.25
CA ASP A 362 9.33 19.94 12.09
C ASP A 362 7.84 20.02 12.48
N LYS A 363 6.97 19.32 11.74
CA LYS A 363 5.51 19.39 11.87
C LYS A 363 4.96 18.34 12.84
N ASP A 364 5.52 17.10 12.79
CA ASP A 364 5.16 16.03 13.69
C ASP A 364 6.33 15.69 14.62
N LYS A 365 6.20 16.10 15.91
CA LYS A 365 7.24 15.86 16.92
C LYS A 365 7.09 14.51 17.62
N GLU A 366 5.95 13.85 17.48
CA GLU A 366 5.62 12.60 18.17
C GLU A 366 5.99 11.38 17.34
N HIS A 367 5.72 11.42 16.04
CA HIS A 367 5.97 10.28 15.15
C HIS A 367 7.12 10.56 14.18
N PRO A 368 7.99 9.58 13.91
CA PRO A 368 9.04 9.76 12.91
C PRO A 368 8.44 9.82 11.50
N TYR A 369 8.99 10.71 10.66
CA TYR A 369 8.64 10.81 9.25
C TYR A 369 9.11 9.59 8.45
N VAL A 370 10.28 9.07 8.81
CA VAL A 370 10.87 7.84 8.26
C VAL A 370 11.68 7.15 9.34
N SER A 371 11.79 5.83 9.30
CA SER A 371 12.60 5.08 10.23
C SER A 371 13.46 4.03 9.54
N VAL A 372 14.56 3.66 10.22
CA VAL A 372 15.51 2.64 9.79
C VAL A 372 15.62 1.59 10.88
N PRO A 373 15.49 0.29 10.56
CA PRO A 373 15.65 -0.78 11.55
C PRO A 373 17.00 -0.74 12.24
N LEU A 374 17.01 -1.05 13.55
CA LEU A 374 18.18 -1.18 14.37
C LEU A 374 18.21 -2.57 15.03
N GLU A 375 19.39 -3.19 15.09
CA GLU A 375 19.62 -4.42 15.82
C GLU A 375 20.46 -4.14 17.06
N LEU A 376 20.02 -4.62 18.22
CA LEU A 376 20.78 -4.44 19.46
C LEU A 376 22.07 -5.25 19.41
N ALA A 377 23.23 -4.58 19.55
CA ALA A 377 24.56 -5.16 19.46
C ALA A 377 25.32 -5.11 20.80
N THR A 378 24.68 -5.49 21.89
CA THR A 378 25.23 -5.40 23.26
C THR A 378 26.58 -6.09 23.42
N SER A 379 26.82 -7.20 22.71
CA SER A 379 28.11 -7.92 22.75
C SER A 379 29.28 -7.09 22.23
N LYS A 380 29.03 -6.05 21.44
CA LYS A 380 30.04 -5.16 20.87
C LYS A 380 30.35 -3.93 21.74
N LEU A 381 29.61 -3.73 22.83
CA LEU A 381 29.72 -2.53 23.65
C LEU A 381 31.10 -2.35 24.29
N ALA A 382 31.65 -3.41 24.90
CA ALA A 382 32.94 -3.36 25.56
C ALA A 382 34.08 -3.07 24.58
N GLU A 383 34.09 -3.78 23.46
CA GLU A 383 35.05 -3.62 22.37
C GLU A 383 35.02 -2.20 21.77
N LEU A 384 33.82 -1.67 21.53
CA LEU A 384 33.66 -0.34 20.97
C LEU A 384 34.11 0.76 21.95
N LYS A 385 33.82 0.63 23.25
CA LYS A 385 34.30 1.55 24.28
C LYS A 385 35.81 1.60 24.33
N GLN A 386 36.46 0.45 24.28
CA GLN A 386 37.92 0.38 24.28
C GLN A 386 38.54 1.10 23.08
N ARG A 387 37.93 0.98 21.92
CA ARG A 387 38.36 1.71 20.70
C ARG A 387 38.17 3.22 20.82
N ILE A 388 37.04 3.67 21.40
CA ILE A 388 36.78 5.08 21.64
C ILE A 388 37.80 5.69 22.60
N GLU A 389 38.20 4.95 23.67
CA GLU A 389 39.19 5.41 24.61
C GLU A 389 40.59 5.50 23.95
N ALA A 390 40.98 4.53 23.16
CA ALA A 390 42.25 4.55 22.41
C ALA A 390 42.32 5.71 21.42
N GLU A 391 41.21 6.06 20.78
CA GLU A 391 41.15 7.19 19.83
C GLU A 391 41.25 8.53 20.55
N LYS A 392 40.66 8.69 21.74
CA LYS A 392 40.80 9.88 22.58
C LYS A 392 42.25 10.09 23.06
N GLU A 393 42.93 9.04 23.50
CA GLU A 393 44.31 9.10 23.90
C GLU A 393 45.21 9.56 22.74
N LEU A 394 44.90 9.10 21.53
CA LEU A 394 45.62 9.45 20.32
C LEU A 394 45.37 10.96 19.91
N GLU A 395 44.16 11.47 20.06
CA GLU A 395 43.84 12.88 19.83
C GLU A 395 44.50 13.77 20.88
N GLU A 396 44.55 13.38 22.14
CA GLU A 396 45.23 14.13 23.20
C GLU A 396 46.76 14.17 22.98
N ASP A 397 47.39 13.07 22.58
CA ASP A 397 48.80 13.00 22.24
C ASP A 397 49.16 13.91 21.02
N LEU A 398 48.30 13.96 20.01
CA LEU A 398 48.50 14.81 18.84
C LEU A 398 48.31 16.28 19.19
N SER A 399 47.36 16.65 20.04
CA SER A 399 47.13 18.04 20.47
C SER A 399 48.25 18.51 21.41
N GLY A 400 48.79 17.66 22.27
CA GLY A 400 49.96 17.98 23.11
C GLY A 400 51.21 18.28 22.29
N LYS A 401 51.44 17.50 21.23
CA LYS A 401 52.60 17.76 20.32
C LYS A 401 52.49 19.01 19.47
N GLN A 402 51.29 19.48 19.15
CA GLN A 402 51.11 20.77 18.49
C GLN A 402 51.35 21.96 19.42
N GLY A 403 51.12 21.85 20.73
CA GLY A 403 51.44 22.83 21.73
C GLY A 403 52.94 23.06 21.89
N ASP A 404 53.73 22.02 21.77
CA ASP A 404 55.20 22.10 21.90
C ASP A 404 55.94 22.60 20.65
N MET A 405 55.29 22.61 19.47
CA MET A 405 55.85 23.14 18.22
C MET A 405 55.67 24.65 18.03
N ILE A 406 54.87 25.35 18.82
CA ILE A 406 54.70 26.79 18.75
C ILE A 406 55.72 27.60 19.59
N GLY A 407 56.63 26.92 20.25
CA GLY A 407 57.64 27.47 21.16
C GLY A 407 59.01 27.76 20.54
N PHE A 408 59.21 27.70 19.23
CA PHE A 408 60.48 28.01 18.57
C PHE A 408 60.33 29.10 17.53
N ASP A 409 60.15 30.33 17.99
CA ASP A 409 60.54 31.54 17.26
C ASP A 409 60.69 32.71 18.25
N ASP A 410 61.79 32.70 18.98
CA ASP A 410 62.42 33.87 19.59
C ASP A 410 63.92 33.59 19.77
N VAL A 411 64.71 33.70 18.68
CA VAL A 411 66.14 34.13 18.72
C VAL A 411 66.42 34.98 17.50
#